data_c418b589e4535d063fb1579058a153db
#
_entry.id   c418b589e4535d063fb1579058a153db
#
_cell.length_a   1.000
_cell.length_b   1.000
_cell.length_c   1.000
_cell.angle_alpha   90.00
_cell.angle_beta   90.00
_cell.angle_gamma   90.00
#
_symmetry.space_group_name_H-M   'P 1'
#
loop_
_entity.id
_entity.type
_entity.pdbx_description
1 polymer ?
#
loop_
_entity_poly.entity_id
_entity_poly.type
_entity_poly.pdbx_seq_one_letter_code
_entity_poly.pdbx_strand_id
1 'polypeptide(L)'
;MREKTKKLSSILLCLVFCFSFSTAVYAASYIYYDGGLKSATVDVENRLSNSSVYKNSVSAWNSTNTPVNIKTVPGSGHSYVIDGVYNDTWYGLYTPKNRQWIISGRAGKFTIELNRKELVSESDNFWQSVLVHELGHAFCLDDNP
;
A
#
# COMPACT_ATOMS: atom_id res chain seq x y z
N MET A 1 -57.87 3.74 23.57
CA MET A 1 -57.16 4.62 22.61
C MET A 1 -55.77 5.06 23.07
N ARG A 2 -55.46 5.23 24.34
CA ARG A 2 -54.16 5.73 24.84
C ARG A 2 -52.96 4.76 24.69
N GLU A 3 -53.15 3.45 24.63
CA GLU A 3 -52.05 2.49 24.49
C GLU A 3 -51.52 2.34 23.06
N LYS A 4 -52.39 2.48 22.05
CA LYS A 4 -51.97 2.38 20.63
C LYS A 4 -51.11 3.56 20.21
N THR A 5 -51.37 4.75 20.74
CA THR A 5 -50.56 5.95 20.46
C THR A 5 -49.17 5.88 21.08
N LYS A 6 -49.02 5.27 22.28
CA LYS A 6 -47.70 5.08 22.90
C LYS A 6 -46.79 4.11 22.10
N LYS A 7 -47.36 3.02 21.57
CA LYS A 7 -46.61 2.05 20.74
C LYS A 7 -46.19 2.65 19.42
N LEU A 8 -47.03 3.44 18.77
CA LEU A 8 -46.70 4.13 17.50
C LEU A 8 -45.59 5.16 17.70
N SER A 9 -45.63 5.92 18.78
CA SER A 9 -44.59 6.92 19.11
C SER A 9 -43.25 6.28 19.41
N SER A 10 -43.23 5.10 20.05
CA SER A 10 -42.00 4.37 20.36
C SER A 10 -41.35 3.78 19.11
N ILE A 11 -42.15 3.26 18.17
CA ILE A 11 -41.65 2.72 16.88
C ILE A 11 -41.08 3.84 15.99
N LEU A 12 -41.76 4.99 15.96
CA LEU A 12 -41.30 6.15 15.21
C LEU A 12 -39.99 6.70 15.79
N LEU A 13 -39.82 6.71 17.11
CA LEU A 13 -38.58 7.16 17.75
C LEU A 13 -37.42 6.20 17.47
N CYS A 14 -37.64 4.87 17.47
CA CYS A 14 -36.63 3.89 17.08
C CYS A 14 -36.21 4.03 15.60
N LEU A 15 -37.15 4.29 14.69
CA LEU A 15 -36.84 4.51 13.27
C LEU A 15 -36.00 5.78 13.06
N VAL A 16 -36.31 6.86 13.76
CA VAL A 16 -35.52 8.10 13.70
C VAL A 16 -34.11 7.89 14.24
N PHE A 17 -33.93 7.10 15.32
CA PHE A 17 -32.60 6.78 15.87
C PHE A 17 -31.77 5.88 14.95
N CYS A 18 -32.40 4.94 14.24
CA CYS A 18 -31.71 4.08 13.27
C CYS A 18 -31.17 4.85 12.05
N PHE A 19 -31.82 5.95 11.65
CA PHE A 19 -31.34 6.79 10.55
C PHE A 19 -30.28 7.82 10.97
N SER A 20 -30.11 8.09 12.26
CA SER A 20 -29.17 9.10 12.76
C SER A 20 -27.71 8.60 12.86
N PHE A 21 -27.47 7.31 12.69
CA PHE A 21 -26.13 6.70 12.73
C PHE A 21 -25.63 6.25 11.35
N SER A 22 -26.15 6.85 10.27
CA SER A 22 -25.43 6.78 9.02
C SER A 22 -24.17 7.63 9.16
N THR A 23 -23.12 7.08 9.77
CA THR A 23 -21.77 7.61 9.60
C THR A 23 -21.53 7.63 8.11
N ALA A 24 -21.41 8.84 7.53
CA ALA A 24 -20.90 8.96 6.19
C ALA A 24 -19.52 8.31 6.20
N VAL A 25 -19.43 7.08 5.69
CA VAL A 25 -18.15 6.47 5.36
C VAL A 25 -17.64 7.32 4.21
N TYR A 26 -16.82 8.31 4.53
CA TYR A 26 -16.01 8.97 3.52
C TYR A 26 -15.15 7.87 2.93
N ALA A 27 -15.54 7.39 1.75
CA ALA A 27 -14.64 6.61 0.93
C ALA A 27 -13.44 7.51 0.67
N ALA A 28 -12.31 7.20 1.30
CA ALA A 28 -11.06 7.86 0.97
C ALA A 28 -10.88 7.70 -0.55
N SER A 29 -10.76 8.82 -1.26
CA SER A 29 -10.48 8.78 -2.68
C SER A 29 -9.04 8.30 -2.82
N TYR A 30 -8.86 7.03 -3.13
CA TYR A 30 -7.54 6.49 -3.44
C TYR A 30 -7.10 7.05 -4.80
N ILE A 31 -5.95 7.68 -4.82
CA ILE A 31 -5.29 8.08 -6.05
C ILE A 31 -4.56 6.86 -6.59
N TYR A 32 -4.82 6.49 -7.84
CA TYR A 32 -4.21 5.32 -8.46
C TYR A 32 -2.95 5.71 -9.22
N TYR A 33 -1.85 5.03 -8.91
CA TYR A 33 -0.61 5.14 -9.64
C TYR A 33 -0.63 4.25 -10.91
N ASP A 34 -0.49 4.85 -12.07
CA ASP A 34 -0.49 4.16 -13.37
C ASP A 34 0.61 3.12 -13.54
N GLY A 35 1.76 3.35 -12.89
CA GLY A 35 2.94 2.50 -12.99
C GLY A 35 2.90 1.21 -12.18
N GLY A 36 1.83 0.97 -11.42
CA GLY A 36 1.71 -0.21 -10.58
C GLY A 36 1.62 -1.52 -11.36
N LEU A 37 1.75 -2.64 -10.66
CA LEU A 37 1.69 -3.98 -11.24
C LEU A 37 0.29 -4.34 -11.72
N LYS A 38 0.23 -5.23 -12.71
CA LYS A 38 -1.03 -5.85 -13.18
C LYS A 38 -1.52 -6.99 -12.30
N SER A 39 -0.72 -7.47 -11.34
CA SER A 39 -1.02 -8.61 -10.47
C SER A 39 -0.80 -8.23 -9.01
N ALA A 40 -1.69 -8.68 -8.15
CA ALA A 40 -1.53 -8.56 -6.70
C ALA A 40 -0.49 -9.56 -6.12
N THR A 41 -0.09 -10.57 -6.89
CA THR A 41 1.00 -11.49 -6.53
C THR A 41 2.25 -11.12 -7.33
N VAL A 42 3.38 -10.98 -6.63
CA VAL A 42 4.66 -10.62 -7.24
C VAL A 42 5.82 -11.36 -6.58
N ASP A 43 6.77 -11.76 -7.43
CA ASP A 43 8.05 -12.33 -7.01
C ASP A 43 9.08 -11.19 -6.89
N VAL A 44 9.70 -11.08 -5.71
CA VAL A 44 10.64 -10.01 -5.37
C VAL A 44 11.93 -10.59 -4.81
N GLU A 45 13.05 -10.18 -5.38
CA GLU A 45 14.38 -10.48 -4.87
C GLU A 45 14.77 -9.41 -3.83
N ASN A 46 15.23 -9.87 -2.66
CA ASN A 46 15.77 -8.98 -1.64
C ASN A 46 17.29 -8.80 -1.83
N ARG A 47 17.69 -7.56 -2.12
CA ARG A 47 19.09 -7.12 -2.22
C ARG A 47 19.44 -6.04 -1.20
N LEU A 48 18.61 -5.83 -0.17
CA LEU A 48 18.90 -4.88 0.90
C LEU A 48 20.03 -5.41 1.79
N SER A 49 20.89 -4.52 2.22
CA SER A 49 21.90 -4.80 3.24
C SER A 49 21.27 -5.19 4.59
N ASN A 50 20.14 -4.57 4.95
CA ASN A 50 19.35 -4.92 6.13
C ASN A 50 18.14 -5.80 5.75
N SER A 51 18.32 -7.11 5.89
CA SER A 51 17.26 -8.07 5.54
C SER A 51 16.04 -8.03 6.48
N SER A 52 16.18 -7.47 7.69
CA SER A 52 15.06 -7.34 8.64
C SER A 52 14.06 -6.30 8.17
N VAL A 53 14.52 -5.16 7.65
CA VAL A 53 13.68 -4.12 7.04
C VAL A 53 12.83 -4.74 5.92
N TYR A 54 13.44 -5.50 5.03
CA TYR A 54 12.71 -6.16 3.94
C TYR A 54 11.64 -7.13 4.45
N LYS A 55 12.03 -8.06 5.34
CA LYS A 55 11.11 -9.08 5.89
C LYS A 55 9.90 -8.44 6.57
N ASN A 56 10.14 -7.41 7.39
CA ASN A 56 9.08 -6.71 8.10
C ASN A 56 8.13 -5.97 7.15
N SER A 57 8.67 -5.33 6.11
CA SER A 57 7.87 -4.64 5.10
C SER A 57 7.00 -5.59 4.28
N VAL A 58 7.57 -6.71 3.85
CA VAL A 58 6.81 -7.77 3.15
C VAL A 58 5.74 -8.37 4.06
N SER A 59 6.08 -8.64 5.33
CA SER A 59 5.11 -9.13 6.31
C SER A 59 3.97 -8.15 6.53
N ALA A 60 4.26 -6.85 6.61
CA ALA A 60 3.24 -5.81 6.77
C ALA A 60 2.22 -5.86 5.62
N TRP A 61 2.67 -5.95 4.37
CA TRP A 61 1.78 -6.08 3.21
C TRP A 61 1.02 -7.40 3.15
N ASN A 62 1.71 -8.54 3.36
CA ASN A 62 1.09 -9.85 3.28
C ASN A 62 0.10 -10.14 4.42
N SER A 63 0.18 -9.38 5.53
CA SER A 63 -0.76 -9.49 6.65
C SER A 63 -2.02 -8.63 6.49
N THR A 64 -2.10 -7.81 5.45
CA THR A 64 -3.30 -7.01 5.16
C THR A 64 -4.45 -7.91 4.71
N ASN A 65 -5.69 -7.47 4.94
CA ASN A 65 -6.87 -8.16 4.42
C ASN A 65 -7.14 -7.80 2.93
N THR A 66 -6.09 -7.86 2.12
CA THR A 66 -6.10 -7.57 0.68
C THR A 66 -5.55 -8.78 -0.10
N PRO A 67 -5.78 -8.89 -1.41
CA PRO A 67 -5.21 -9.98 -2.22
C PRO A 67 -3.70 -9.86 -2.46
N VAL A 68 -3.02 -8.88 -1.87
CA VAL A 68 -1.58 -8.68 -2.03
C VAL A 68 -0.80 -9.88 -1.50
N ASN A 69 0.13 -10.39 -2.31
CA ASN A 69 1.01 -11.49 -1.96
C ASN A 69 2.41 -11.27 -2.55
N ILE A 70 3.33 -10.84 -1.71
CA ILE A 70 4.74 -10.65 -2.07
C ILE A 70 5.50 -11.92 -1.72
N LYS A 71 6.06 -12.59 -2.74
CA LYS A 71 6.89 -13.77 -2.57
C LYS A 71 8.36 -13.40 -2.67
N THR A 72 9.13 -13.74 -1.65
CA THR A 72 10.58 -13.58 -1.68
C THR A 72 11.19 -14.72 -2.48
N VAL A 73 11.90 -14.39 -3.55
CA VAL A 73 12.56 -15.36 -4.42
C VAL A 73 14.04 -15.01 -4.61
N PRO A 74 14.93 -15.99 -4.71
CA PRO A 74 16.32 -15.75 -5.05
C PRO A 74 16.52 -15.60 -6.56
N GLY A 75 17.59 -14.93 -6.95
CA GLY A 75 18.05 -14.89 -8.35
C GLY A 75 17.55 -13.70 -9.14
N SER A 76 18.13 -13.53 -10.32
CA SER A 76 17.87 -12.40 -11.23
C SER A 76 16.61 -12.62 -12.07
N GLY A 77 16.09 -11.52 -12.62
CA GLY A 77 14.97 -11.57 -13.56
C GLY A 77 13.60 -11.27 -12.95
N HIS A 78 13.52 -11.08 -11.65
CA HIS A 78 12.31 -10.68 -10.93
C HIS A 78 12.29 -9.17 -10.66
N SER A 79 11.25 -8.67 -10.01
CA SER A 79 11.30 -7.39 -9.32
C SER A 79 12.31 -7.48 -8.17
N TYR A 80 12.93 -6.38 -7.80
CA TYR A 80 13.88 -6.41 -6.69
C TYR A 80 13.88 -5.12 -5.89
N VAL A 81 14.32 -5.24 -4.64
CA VAL A 81 14.55 -4.13 -3.72
C VAL A 81 16.04 -4.10 -3.40
N ILE A 82 16.66 -2.92 -3.52
CA ILE A 82 18.09 -2.71 -3.28
C ILE A 82 18.30 -1.41 -2.50
N ASP A 83 19.37 -1.32 -1.76
CA ASP A 83 19.84 -0.06 -1.19
C ASP A 83 21.21 0.33 -1.77
N GLY A 84 21.40 1.63 -1.91
CA GLY A 84 22.62 2.20 -2.48
C GLY A 84 22.87 3.62 -1.98
N VAL A 85 24.02 4.17 -2.31
CA VAL A 85 24.32 5.59 -2.08
C VAL A 85 24.04 6.35 -3.35
N TYR A 86 23.01 7.19 -3.33
CA TYR A 86 22.60 8.00 -4.47
C TYR A 86 22.82 9.48 -4.16
N ASN A 87 23.22 10.25 -5.16
CA ASN A 87 23.42 11.69 -5.00
C ASN A 87 22.11 12.45 -5.29
N ASP A 88 21.10 12.12 -4.50
CA ASP A 88 19.74 12.66 -4.59
C ASP A 88 19.18 12.85 -3.18
N THR A 89 17.99 13.46 -3.04
CA THR A 89 17.35 13.80 -1.78
C THR A 89 16.17 12.89 -1.41
N TRP A 90 15.79 11.95 -2.27
CA TRP A 90 14.73 11.00 -1.97
C TRP A 90 15.22 9.89 -1.01
N TYR A 91 14.32 9.38 -0.18
CA TYR A 91 14.56 8.25 0.72
C TYR A 91 14.37 6.91 0.01
N GLY A 92 13.33 6.80 -0.80
CA GLY A 92 13.00 5.64 -1.62
C GLY A 92 12.62 6.06 -3.04
N LEU A 93 12.72 5.13 -3.97
CA LEU A 93 12.33 5.35 -5.36
C LEU A 93 11.78 4.06 -5.97
N TYR A 94 10.49 4.06 -6.27
CA TYR A 94 9.87 3.02 -7.07
C TYR A 94 10.05 3.30 -8.56
N THR A 95 10.55 2.33 -9.31
CA THR A 95 10.71 2.42 -10.76
C THR A 95 9.99 1.26 -11.45
N PRO A 96 8.88 1.51 -12.18
CA PRO A 96 8.21 0.49 -12.96
C PRO A 96 9.07 0.04 -14.14
N LYS A 97 9.09 -1.27 -14.39
CA LYS A 97 9.82 -1.90 -15.51
C LYS A 97 8.86 -2.67 -16.40
N ASN A 98 9.21 -2.80 -17.67
CA ASN A 98 8.43 -3.56 -18.65
C ASN A 98 6.96 -3.09 -18.74
N ARG A 99 6.73 -1.77 -18.77
CA ARG A 99 5.39 -1.19 -18.88
C ARG A 99 4.76 -1.54 -20.23
N GLN A 100 3.52 -2.00 -20.18
CA GLN A 100 2.71 -2.27 -21.37
C GLN A 100 1.87 -1.04 -21.75
N TRP A 101 2.54 0.01 -22.23
CA TRP A 101 1.94 1.32 -22.54
C TRP A 101 0.68 1.25 -23.42
N ILE A 102 0.67 0.32 -24.39
CA ILE A 102 -0.40 0.22 -25.41
C ILE A 102 -1.67 -0.42 -24.82
N ILE A 103 -1.54 -1.25 -23.78
CA ILE A 103 -2.65 -2.07 -23.29
C ILE A 103 -3.19 -1.57 -21.93
N SER A 104 -2.34 -1.24 -20.98
CA SER A 104 -2.78 -0.95 -19.60
C SER A 104 -1.95 0.06 -18.82
N GLY A 105 -0.84 0.54 -19.34
CA GLY A 105 0.13 1.34 -18.57
C GLY A 105 0.83 0.59 -17.43
N ARG A 106 0.35 -0.63 -17.09
CA ARG A 106 0.79 -1.42 -15.95
C ARG A 106 2.18 -2.01 -16.14
N ALA A 107 2.93 -2.08 -15.03
CA ALA A 107 4.26 -2.66 -15.01
C ALA A 107 4.22 -4.20 -14.98
N GLY A 108 5.20 -4.83 -15.64
CA GLY A 108 5.44 -6.28 -15.50
C GLY A 108 6.35 -6.60 -14.32
N LYS A 109 7.24 -5.68 -13.98
CA LYS A 109 8.23 -5.74 -12.89
C LYS A 109 8.49 -4.36 -12.34
N PHE A 110 9.23 -4.28 -11.24
CA PHE A 110 9.70 -3.02 -10.67
C PHE A 110 11.09 -3.16 -10.05
N THR A 111 11.69 -2.02 -9.79
CA THR A 111 12.82 -1.84 -8.88
C THR A 111 12.41 -0.87 -7.79
N ILE A 112 12.76 -1.16 -6.54
CA ILE A 112 12.73 -0.19 -5.45
C ILE A 112 14.16 0.02 -4.98
N GLU A 113 14.58 1.28 -4.94
CA GLU A 113 15.88 1.71 -4.49
C GLU A 113 15.73 2.53 -3.22
N LEU A 114 16.47 2.16 -2.16
CA LEU A 114 16.52 2.92 -0.91
C LEU A 114 17.84 3.68 -0.83
N ASN A 115 17.77 5.00 -0.58
CA ASN A 115 18.94 5.86 -0.55
C ASN A 115 19.63 5.83 0.82
N ARG A 116 20.71 5.05 0.94
CA ARG A 116 21.49 4.98 2.19
C ARG A 116 22.08 6.32 2.63
N LYS A 117 22.35 7.23 1.70
CA LYS A 117 22.86 8.57 2.04
C LYS A 117 21.87 9.32 2.93
N GLU A 118 20.61 9.31 2.56
CA GLU A 118 19.55 10.02 3.29
C GLU A 118 19.04 9.22 4.50
N LEU A 119 19.15 7.90 4.46
CA LEU A 119 18.63 6.99 5.48
C LEU A 119 19.66 6.61 6.56
N VAL A 120 20.93 7.02 6.44
CA VAL A 120 22.03 6.54 7.31
C VAL A 120 21.83 6.83 8.79
N SER A 121 21.16 7.92 9.12
CA SER A 121 20.87 8.33 10.52
C SER A 121 19.49 7.87 11.01
N GLU A 122 18.73 7.22 10.15
CA GLU A 122 17.34 6.85 10.44
C GLU A 122 17.23 5.46 11.08
N SER A 123 16.18 5.26 11.89
CA SER A 123 15.90 3.96 12.50
C SER A 123 15.43 2.92 11.49
N ASP A 124 15.57 1.63 11.81
CA ASP A 124 15.02 0.54 11.00
C ASP A 124 13.51 0.68 10.75
N ASN A 125 12.77 1.25 11.70
CA ASN A 125 11.34 1.52 11.53
C ASN A 125 11.08 2.58 10.46
N PHE A 126 11.94 3.59 10.35
CA PHE A 126 11.84 4.59 9.29
C PHE A 126 12.18 3.98 7.94
N TRP A 127 13.27 3.23 7.83
CA TRP A 127 13.61 2.46 6.63
C TRP A 127 12.45 1.56 6.18
N GLN A 128 11.84 0.85 7.15
CA GLN A 128 10.68 0.00 6.89
C GLN A 128 9.49 0.81 6.36
N SER A 129 9.20 1.98 6.94
CA SER A 129 8.09 2.83 6.48
C SER A 129 8.30 3.31 5.05
N VAL A 130 9.53 3.69 4.69
CA VAL A 130 9.88 4.05 3.31
C VAL A 130 9.65 2.87 2.36
N LEU A 131 10.14 1.67 2.70
CA LEU A 131 9.95 0.51 1.83
C LEU A 131 8.47 0.10 1.71
N VAL A 132 7.70 0.18 2.78
CA VAL A 132 6.24 -0.08 2.75
C VAL A 132 5.53 0.91 1.83
N HIS A 133 5.94 2.19 1.85
CA HIS A 133 5.42 3.23 0.97
C HIS A 133 5.74 2.93 -0.51
N GLU A 134 7.00 2.65 -0.83
CA GLU A 134 7.42 2.33 -2.21
C GLU A 134 6.74 1.06 -2.76
N LEU A 135 6.52 0.06 -1.90
CA LEU A 135 5.72 -1.11 -2.26
C LEU A 135 4.26 -0.75 -2.55
N GLY A 136 3.73 0.32 -1.94
CA GLY A 136 2.41 0.85 -2.25
C GLY A 136 2.27 1.24 -3.72
N HIS A 137 3.27 1.89 -4.31
CA HIS A 137 3.27 2.21 -5.73
C HIS A 137 3.23 0.96 -6.61
N ALA A 138 3.88 -0.14 -6.18
CA ALA A 138 3.78 -1.42 -6.90
C ALA A 138 2.34 -1.94 -6.93
N PHE A 139 1.53 -1.63 -5.92
CA PHE A 139 0.12 -2.00 -5.84
C PHE A 139 -0.83 -0.87 -6.21
N CYS A 140 -0.36 0.07 -7.04
CA CYS A 140 -1.13 1.16 -7.63
C CYS A 140 -1.62 2.23 -6.65
N LEU A 141 -0.98 2.39 -5.51
CA LEU A 141 -1.21 3.54 -4.65
C LEU A 141 -0.32 4.69 -5.12
N ASP A 142 -0.89 5.89 -5.19
CA ASP A 142 -0.16 7.11 -5.50
C ASP A 142 0.09 7.91 -4.22
N ASP A 143 0.99 8.88 -4.29
CA ASP A 143 1.22 9.80 -3.20
C ASP A 143 -0.04 10.62 -2.93
N ASN A 144 -0.37 10.78 -1.65
CA ASN A 144 -1.44 11.66 -1.26
C ASN A 144 -0.88 13.09 -1.19
N PRO A 145 -1.44 14.06 -1.95
CA PRO A 145 -0.95 15.44 -1.96
C PRO A 145 -1.13 16.14 -0.62
#